data_e80f1ebc2d000b5216586b2569fbc933
#
_entry.id   e80f1ebc2d000b5216586b2569fbc933
#
_cell.length_a   1.000
_cell.length_b   1.000
_cell.length_c   1.000
_cell.angle_alpha   90.00
_cell.angle_beta   90.00
_cell.angle_gamma   90.00
#
_symmetry.space_group_name_H-M   'P 1'
#
loop_
_entity.id
_entity.type
_entity.pdbx_description
1 polymer ?
#
loop_
_entity_poly.entity_id
_entity_poly.type
_entity_poly.pdbx_seq_one_letter_code
_entity_poly.pdbx_strand_id
1 'polypeptide(L)'
;ESGDLRPATKEKVLSLLGYKDLDYQKGVSEMQSEKAQKENERIRKRELHAEEVDDDEIHLDEHTRYILSEYDELNEEEKQRLFAHLKEHKDRIKRENAAAENNAAGLKL
;
A
#
# COMPACT_ATOMS: atom_id res chain seq x y z
N GLU A 1 21.34 8.11 -1.74
CA GLU A 1 21.10 7.78 -1.92
C GLU A 1 20.25 7.40 -2.02
N SER A 2 20.09 7.23 -2.12
CA SER A 2 19.53 6.71 -2.41
C SER A 2 18.43 6.53 -2.97
N GLY A 3 18.07 6.37 -3.82
CA GLY A 3 16.86 6.13 -4.50
C GLY A 3 15.89 5.25 -3.80
N ASP A 4 16.03 5.16 -2.58
CA ASP A 4 15.24 4.27 -1.79
C ASP A 4 13.97 4.95 -1.34
N LEU A 5 12.86 4.63 -1.98
CA LEU A 5 11.59 5.27 -1.73
C LEU A 5 10.61 4.36 -1.02
N ARG A 6 11.08 3.72 0.01
CA ARG A 6 10.23 2.86 0.82
C ARG A 6 9.36 3.66 1.76
N PRO A 7 8.36 3.03 2.39
CA PRO A 7 7.49 3.74 3.33
C PRO A 7 8.24 4.50 4.41
N ALA A 8 9.35 3.96 4.90
CA ALA A 8 10.14 4.66 5.90
C ALA A 8 10.68 5.98 5.36
N THR A 9 10.88 6.09 4.05
CA THR A 9 11.37 7.31 3.45
C THR A 9 10.25 8.27 3.05
N LYS A 10 9.01 7.84 3.14
CA LYS A 10 7.87 8.71 2.87
C LYS A 10 7.88 9.90 3.82
N GLU A 11 8.05 9.62 5.10
CA GLU A 11 8.13 10.70 6.09
C GLU A 11 9.31 11.60 5.83
N LYS A 12 10.43 11.03 5.44
CA LYS A 12 11.61 11.80 5.14
C LYS A 12 11.37 12.71 3.94
N VAL A 13 10.72 12.20 2.91
CA VAL A 13 10.39 13.01 1.75
C VAL A 13 9.48 14.16 2.15
N LEU A 14 8.45 13.87 2.94
CA LEU A 14 7.55 14.92 3.42
C LEU A 14 8.29 15.96 4.21
N SER A 15 9.22 15.52 5.06
CA SER A 15 10.03 16.43 5.85
C SER A 15 10.90 17.33 4.96
N LEU A 16 11.51 16.75 3.94
CA LEU A 16 12.35 17.51 3.02
C LEU A 16 11.56 18.54 2.24
N LEU A 17 10.30 18.26 1.98
CA LEU A 17 9.42 19.20 1.28
C LEU A 17 8.86 20.26 2.20
N GLY A 18 9.15 20.18 3.50
CA GLY A 18 8.66 21.15 4.45
C GLY A 18 7.26 20.90 4.95
N TYR A 19 6.69 19.73 4.65
CA TYR A 19 5.34 19.41 5.07
C TYR A 19 5.38 18.51 6.29
N LYS A 20 5.43 19.13 7.45
CA LYS A 20 5.49 18.38 8.70
C LYS A 20 4.20 18.41 9.48
N ASP A 21 3.23 19.18 9.02
CA ASP A 21 1.98 19.29 9.77
C ASP A 21 1.08 18.09 9.51
N LEU A 22 0.20 17.84 10.45
CA LEU A 22 -0.71 16.71 10.40
C LEU A 22 -1.72 16.84 9.28
N ASP A 23 -2.10 18.07 8.94
CA ASP A 23 -3.09 18.29 7.90
C ASP A 23 -2.58 17.82 6.54
N TYR A 24 -1.32 18.10 6.26
CA TYR A 24 -0.74 17.63 5.00
C TYR A 24 -0.66 16.11 4.96
N GLN A 25 -0.18 15.50 6.05
CA GLN A 25 -0.07 14.05 6.12
C GLN A 25 -1.42 13.39 6.02
N LYS A 26 -2.43 13.97 6.64
CA LYS A 26 -3.79 13.47 6.54
C LYS A 26 -4.28 13.54 5.10
N GLY A 27 -3.98 14.63 4.41
CA GLY A 27 -4.36 14.75 3.01
C GLY A 27 -3.72 13.71 2.13
N VAL A 28 -2.45 13.39 2.38
CA VAL A 28 -1.76 12.33 1.63
C VAL A 28 -2.42 10.98 1.89
N SER A 29 -2.76 10.69 3.14
CA SER A 29 -3.44 9.44 3.47
C SER A 29 -4.78 9.34 2.77
N GLU A 30 -5.52 10.43 2.72
CA GLU A 30 -6.81 10.45 2.02
C GLU A 30 -6.64 10.19 0.53
N MET A 31 -5.60 10.75 -0.06
CA MET A 31 -5.30 10.51 -1.47
C MET A 31 -4.96 9.05 -1.73
N GLN A 32 -4.23 8.41 -0.81
CA GLN A 32 -3.93 6.99 -0.93
C GLN A 32 -5.22 6.17 -0.88
N SER A 33 -6.12 6.50 0.05
CA SER A 33 -7.40 5.81 0.15
C SER A 33 -8.20 5.97 -1.13
N GLU A 34 -8.26 7.17 -1.67
CA GLU A 34 -9.00 7.41 -2.91
C GLU A 34 -8.40 6.64 -4.08
N LYS A 35 -7.08 6.60 -4.15
CA LYS A 35 -6.42 5.85 -5.21
C LYS A 35 -6.80 4.37 -5.13
N ALA A 36 -6.74 3.81 -3.93
CA ALA A 36 -7.09 2.41 -3.74
C ALA A 36 -8.55 2.15 -4.09
N GLN A 37 -9.44 3.06 -3.72
CA GLN A 37 -10.86 2.90 -4.03
C GLN A 37 -11.10 2.89 -5.53
N LYS A 38 -10.43 3.77 -6.26
CA LYS A 38 -10.56 3.78 -7.71
C LYS A 38 -10.00 2.51 -8.34
N GLU A 39 -8.93 1.98 -7.77
CA GLU A 39 -8.35 0.74 -8.26
C GLU A 39 -9.30 -0.43 -8.12
N ASN A 40 -10.10 -0.46 -7.06
CA ASN A 40 -11.03 -1.55 -6.85
C ASN A 40 -11.92 -1.80 -8.06
N GLU A 41 -12.46 -0.74 -8.64
CA GLU A 41 -13.30 -0.88 -9.81
C GLU A 41 -12.51 -1.34 -11.03
N ARG A 42 -11.28 -0.86 -11.15
CA ARG A 42 -10.44 -1.24 -12.27
C ARG A 42 -10.01 -2.71 -12.20
N ILE A 43 -9.73 -3.17 -10.98
CA ILE A 43 -9.29 -4.57 -10.79
C ILE A 43 -10.40 -5.53 -11.20
N ARG A 44 -11.65 -5.15 -11.04
CA ARG A 44 -12.76 -5.99 -11.50
C ARG A 44 -12.71 -6.24 -13.00
N LYS A 45 -12.10 -5.33 -13.74
CA LYS A 45 -12.08 -5.41 -15.20
C LYS A 45 -10.75 -5.93 -15.74
N ARG A 46 -9.67 -5.77 -15.00
CA ARG A 46 -8.35 -6.18 -15.46
C ARG A 46 -7.40 -6.32 -14.28
N GLU A 47 -6.31 -6.99 -14.54
CA GLU A 47 -5.25 -7.15 -13.55
C GLU A 47 -4.55 -5.81 -13.31
N LEU A 48 -4.35 -5.47 -12.05
CA LEU A 48 -3.55 -4.33 -11.65
C LEU A 48 -2.53 -4.77 -10.62
N HIS A 49 -1.37 -4.14 -10.66
CA HIS A 49 -0.29 -4.46 -9.73
C HIS A 49 -0.08 -3.32 -8.75
N ALA A 50 0.44 -3.66 -7.57
CA ALA A 50 0.81 -2.66 -6.58
C ALA A 50 1.90 -1.77 -7.17
N GLU A 51 1.79 -0.46 -6.90
CA GLU A 51 2.72 0.51 -7.44
C GLU A 51 3.63 1.04 -6.36
N GLU A 52 4.76 1.56 -6.80
CA GLU A 52 5.80 2.02 -5.90
C GLU A 52 5.32 3.11 -4.97
N VAL A 53 4.42 3.96 -5.45
CA VAL A 53 3.91 5.09 -4.67
C VAL A 53 2.85 4.68 -3.67
N ASP A 54 2.40 3.43 -3.70
CA ASP A 54 1.29 3.00 -2.86
C ASP A 54 1.71 2.86 -1.40
N ASP A 55 0.85 3.33 -0.51
CA ASP A 55 0.95 3.00 0.90
C ASP A 55 0.29 1.64 1.08
N ASP A 56 1.12 0.62 1.30
CA ASP A 56 0.63 -0.76 1.29
C ASP A 56 -0.44 -1.00 2.35
N GLU A 57 -0.27 -0.42 3.53
CA GLU A 57 -1.25 -0.66 4.60
C GLU A 57 -2.59 -0.02 4.29
N ILE A 58 -2.58 1.20 3.76
CA ILE A 58 -3.82 1.86 3.40
C ILE A 58 -4.50 1.13 2.25
N HIS A 59 -3.72 0.73 1.25
CA HIS A 59 -4.29 -0.01 0.12
C HIS A 59 -4.84 -1.35 0.55
N LEU A 60 -4.13 -2.06 1.41
CA LEU A 60 -4.60 -3.34 1.93
C LEU A 60 -5.94 -3.18 2.64
N ASP A 61 -6.06 -2.15 3.46
CA ASP A 61 -7.30 -1.88 4.18
C ASP A 61 -8.45 -1.58 3.21
N GLU A 62 -8.23 -0.68 2.27
CA GLU A 62 -9.28 -0.29 1.34
C GLU A 62 -9.72 -1.43 0.44
N HIS A 63 -8.76 -2.19 -0.08
CA HIS A 63 -9.10 -3.34 -0.93
C HIS A 63 -9.85 -4.41 -0.13
N THR A 64 -9.45 -4.63 1.11
CA THR A 64 -10.14 -5.60 1.98
C THR A 64 -11.58 -5.17 2.24
N ARG A 65 -11.77 -3.89 2.56
CA ARG A 65 -13.12 -3.37 2.79
C ARG A 65 -13.99 -3.55 1.55
N TYR A 66 -13.42 -3.29 0.38
CA TYR A 66 -14.17 -3.45 -0.87
C TYR A 66 -14.58 -4.89 -1.09
N ILE A 67 -13.65 -5.83 -0.90
CA ILE A 67 -13.94 -7.24 -1.08
C ILE A 67 -15.06 -7.67 -0.14
N LEU A 68 -14.98 -7.24 1.12
CA LEU A 68 -16.00 -7.63 2.08
C LEU A 68 -17.37 -7.05 1.73
N SER A 69 -17.41 -5.80 1.26
CA SER A 69 -18.69 -5.17 0.95
C SER A 69 -19.31 -5.68 -0.33
N GLU A 70 -18.48 -6.11 -1.30
CA GLU A 70 -18.97 -6.52 -2.61
C GLU A 70 -18.89 -8.02 -2.85
N TYR A 71 -18.58 -8.79 -1.81
CA TYR A 71 -18.22 -10.18 -1.98
C TYR A 71 -19.25 -10.99 -2.76
N ASP A 72 -20.53 -10.78 -2.46
CA ASP A 72 -21.60 -11.53 -3.10
C ASP A 72 -21.79 -11.14 -4.57
N GLU A 73 -21.31 -9.97 -4.95
CA GLU A 73 -21.44 -9.47 -6.31
C GLU A 73 -20.24 -9.81 -7.18
N LEU A 74 -19.16 -10.30 -6.59
CA LEU A 74 -17.93 -10.59 -7.33
C LEU A 74 -17.98 -11.98 -7.93
N ASN A 75 -17.59 -12.07 -9.20
CA ASN A 75 -17.42 -13.40 -9.80
C ASN A 75 -16.02 -13.94 -9.44
N GLU A 76 -15.75 -15.19 -9.85
CA GLU A 76 -14.50 -15.83 -9.45
C GLU A 76 -13.28 -15.13 -10.02
N GLU A 77 -13.35 -14.65 -11.24
CA GLU A 77 -12.22 -13.96 -11.83
C GLU A 77 -11.94 -12.65 -11.12
N GLU A 78 -12.99 -11.92 -10.78
CA GLU A 78 -12.85 -10.67 -10.05
C GLU A 78 -12.22 -10.92 -8.68
N LYS A 79 -12.69 -11.95 -7.99
CA LYS A 79 -12.13 -12.30 -6.69
C LYS A 79 -10.64 -12.63 -6.80
N GLN A 80 -10.28 -13.41 -7.81
CA GLN A 80 -8.89 -13.80 -7.99
C GLN A 80 -8.00 -12.59 -8.22
N ARG A 81 -8.45 -11.66 -9.05
CA ARG A 81 -7.67 -10.45 -9.31
C ARG A 81 -7.52 -9.60 -8.06
N LEU A 82 -8.60 -9.44 -7.30
CA LEU A 82 -8.54 -8.67 -6.07
C LEU A 82 -7.63 -9.32 -5.03
N PHE A 83 -7.75 -10.65 -4.87
CA PHE A 83 -6.88 -11.35 -3.92
C PHE A 83 -5.42 -11.31 -4.34
N ALA A 84 -5.14 -11.40 -5.63
CA ALA A 84 -3.77 -11.32 -6.11
C ALA A 84 -3.18 -9.94 -5.82
N HIS A 85 -3.97 -8.89 -6.03
CA HIS A 85 -3.52 -7.53 -5.74
C HIS A 85 -3.28 -7.33 -4.25
N LEU A 86 -4.20 -7.84 -3.43
CA LEU A 86 -4.03 -7.82 -1.97
C LEU A 86 -2.73 -8.49 -1.56
N LYS A 87 -2.46 -9.65 -2.17
CA LYS A 87 -1.25 -10.40 -1.84
C LYS A 87 0.00 -9.60 -2.13
N GLU A 88 0.01 -8.83 -3.20
CA GLU A 88 1.18 -8.01 -3.52
C GLU A 88 1.46 -7.01 -2.41
N HIS A 89 0.43 -6.36 -1.91
CA HIS A 89 0.61 -5.41 -0.81
C HIS A 89 1.07 -6.12 0.47
N LYS A 90 0.48 -7.28 0.76
CA LYS A 90 0.90 -8.06 1.93
C LYS A 90 2.36 -8.49 1.83
N ASP A 91 2.76 -8.95 0.66
CA ASP A 91 4.13 -9.41 0.47
C ASP A 91 5.12 -8.27 0.63
N ARG A 92 4.77 -7.08 0.16
CA ARG A 92 5.64 -5.92 0.31
C ARG A 92 5.80 -5.54 1.77
N ILE A 93 4.71 -5.58 2.54
CA ILE A 93 4.79 -5.30 3.97
C ILE A 93 5.69 -6.33 4.65
N LYS A 94 5.53 -7.60 4.30
CA LYS A 94 6.37 -8.65 4.89
C LYS A 94 7.85 -8.45 4.55
N ARG A 95 8.15 -8.09 3.31
CA ARG A 95 9.53 -7.88 2.92
C ARG A 95 10.15 -6.70 3.67
N GLU A 96 9.39 -5.63 3.86
CA GLU A 96 9.89 -4.48 4.58
C GLU A 96 10.14 -4.81 6.04
N ASN A 97 9.23 -5.57 6.65
CA ASN A 97 9.42 -5.98 8.03
C ASN A 97 10.62 -6.90 8.19
N ALA A 98 10.80 -7.82 7.26
CA ALA A 98 11.95 -8.72 7.29
C ALA A 98 13.26 -7.95 7.14
N ALA A 99 13.28 -6.97 6.24
CA ALA A 99 14.46 -6.15 6.05
C ALA A 99 14.79 -5.35 7.31
N ALA A 100 13.77 -4.81 7.97
CA ALA A 100 13.98 -4.06 9.20
C ALA A 100 14.52 -4.98 10.30
N GLU A 101 13.99 -6.18 10.41
CA GLU A 101 14.47 -7.15 11.39
C GLU A 101 15.91 -7.55 11.12
N ASN A 102 16.24 -7.80 9.85
CA ASN A 102 17.60 -8.17 9.48
C ASN A 102 18.58 -7.03 9.78
N ASN A 103 18.18 -5.81 9.50
CA ASN A 103 19.03 -4.66 9.80
C ASN A 103 19.26 -4.52 11.30
N ALA A 104 18.21 -4.71 12.10
CA ALA A 104 18.32 -4.63 13.54
C ALA A 104 19.23 -5.73 14.07
N ALA A 105 19.09 -6.94 13.54
CA ALA A 105 19.94 -8.05 13.95
C ALA A 105 21.39 -7.77 13.59
N GLY A 106 21.63 -7.20 12.41
CA GLY A 106 22.97 -6.85 11.99
C GLY A 106 23.64 -5.84 12.91
N LEU A 107 22.85 -4.91 13.41
CA LEU A 107 23.38 -3.88 14.29
C LEU A 107 23.81 -4.43 15.66
N LYS A 108 23.30 -5.58 16.02
CA LYS A 108 23.64 -6.18 17.32
C LYS A 108 24.99 -6.90 17.30
N LEU A 109 25.55 -7.08 16.16
CA LEU A 109 26.84 -7.74 16.04
C LEU A 109 27.97 -6.79 16.36
#